data_9d97c2509f521b3db991a2e7fff67b79
#
_entry.id   9d97c2509f521b3db991a2e7fff67b79
#
_cell.length_a   1.000
_cell.length_b   1.000
_cell.length_c   1.000
_cell.angle_alpha   90.00
_cell.angle_beta   90.00
_cell.angle_gamma   90.00
#
_symmetry.space_group_name_H-M   'P 1'
#
loop_
_entity.id
_entity.type
_entity.pdbx_description
1 polymer ?
#
loop_
_entity_poly.entity_id
_entity_poly.type
_entity_poly.pdbx_seq_one_letter_code
_entity_poly.pdbx_strand_id
1 'polypeptide(L)'
;MFFLVRAIGKAIYNQTPAGGINESMYIDVNGTRQWISIYGGDIDNPVLLYLHGGPGSSTSHLDYVITRKWADVYTIVTWDQRNCGKSYSKEQNDVVLTKDLLLTDVKEVTEYVLDYLSKDKLTVLGHSWGSIYGSNLVLEYPEYYE
;
A
#
# COMPACT_ATOMS: atom_id res chain seq x y z
N MET A 1 31.73 8.66 3.73
CA MET A 1 30.74 9.53 3.05
C MET A 1 29.42 8.81 2.76
N PHE A 2 29.41 7.70 2.05
CA PHE A 2 28.18 6.95 1.68
C PHE A 2 27.32 6.54 2.89
N PHE A 3 27.92 5.97 3.95
CA PHE A 3 27.19 5.58 5.16
C PHE A 3 26.59 6.78 5.91
N LEU A 4 27.26 7.93 5.92
CA LEU A 4 26.76 9.13 6.56
C LEU A 4 25.54 9.70 5.81
N VAL A 5 25.62 9.78 4.48
CA VAL A 5 24.50 10.22 3.62
C VAL A 5 23.28 9.30 3.80
N ARG A 6 23.51 7.98 3.86
CA ARG A 6 22.46 7.00 4.11
C ARG A 6 21.84 7.15 5.52
N ALA A 7 22.69 7.40 6.55
CA ALA A 7 22.21 7.59 7.92
C ALA A 7 21.41 8.90 8.06
N ILE A 8 21.88 10.00 7.46
CA ILE A 8 21.16 11.28 7.43
C ILE A 8 19.86 11.13 6.65
N GLY A 9 19.89 10.48 5.48
CA GLY A 9 18.70 10.19 4.70
C GLY A 9 17.67 9.42 5.51
N LYS A 10 18.06 8.33 6.19
CA LYS A 10 17.17 7.59 7.08
C LYS A 10 16.62 8.45 8.23
N ALA A 11 17.45 9.27 8.86
CA ALA A 11 17.02 10.13 9.96
C ALA A 11 15.99 11.18 9.51
N ILE A 12 16.13 11.73 8.30
CA ILE A 12 15.18 12.69 7.74
C ILE A 12 13.92 12.00 7.23
N TYR A 13 14.09 10.87 6.53
CA TYR A 13 13.00 10.24 5.80
C TYR A 13 12.18 9.23 6.63
N ASN A 14 12.69 8.76 7.76
CA ASN A 14 11.94 7.83 8.63
C ASN A 14 11.33 8.52 9.87
N GLN A 15 11.26 9.85 9.88
CA GLN A 15 10.56 10.56 10.96
C GLN A 15 9.05 10.42 10.75
N THR A 16 8.37 10.05 11.83
CA THR A 16 6.92 10.15 11.88
C THR A 16 6.54 11.62 12.05
N PRO A 17 5.71 12.20 11.18
CA PRO A 17 5.21 13.56 11.35
C PRO A 17 4.46 13.70 12.68
N ALA A 18 4.50 14.90 13.28
CA ALA A 18 3.71 15.18 14.47
C ALA A 18 2.21 15.11 14.14
N GLY A 19 1.47 14.22 14.82
CA GLY A 19 0.06 13.93 14.51
C GLY A 19 -0.16 12.99 13.32
N GLY A 20 0.92 12.60 12.63
CA GLY A 20 0.87 11.71 11.47
C GLY A 20 1.24 10.26 11.77
N ILE A 21 1.44 9.51 10.70
CA ILE A 21 1.81 8.09 10.73
C ILE A 21 2.95 7.81 9.77
N ASN A 22 3.88 6.93 10.15
CA ASN A 22 4.96 6.40 9.30
C ASN A 22 5.28 4.98 9.74
N GLU A 23 4.55 4.03 9.21
CA GLU A 23 4.63 2.62 9.59
C GLU A 23 4.74 1.73 8.37
N SER A 24 5.29 0.56 8.57
CA SER A 24 5.29 -0.47 7.54
C SER A 24 5.39 -1.85 8.18
N MET A 25 4.59 -2.78 7.66
CA MET A 25 4.41 -4.08 8.29
C MET A 25 4.04 -5.16 7.28
N TYR A 26 4.14 -6.39 7.74
CA TYR A 26 3.52 -7.53 7.06
C TYR A 26 2.15 -7.78 7.68
N ILE A 27 1.15 -7.94 6.83
CA ILE A 27 -0.21 -8.34 7.20
C ILE A 27 -0.54 -9.70 6.58
N ASP A 28 -1.41 -10.46 7.22
CA ASP A 28 -1.92 -11.71 6.65
C ASP A 28 -3.06 -11.40 5.69
N VAL A 29 -2.89 -11.76 4.42
CA VAL A 29 -3.85 -11.51 3.33
C VAL A 29 -4.05 -12.80 2.56
N ASN A 30 -5.26 -13.32 2.58
CA ASN A 30 -5.68 -14.47 1.78
C ASN A 30 -4.65 -15.63 1.83
N GLY A 31 -4.26 -16.00 3.06
CA GLY A 31 -3.33 -17.10 3.33
C GLY A 31 -1.85 -16.81 3.04
N THR A 32 -1.47 -15.56 2.80
CA THR A 32 -0.07 -15.15 2.61
C THR A 32 0.26 -13.89 3.39
N ARG A 33 1.56 -13.73 3.71
CA ARG A 33 2.03 -12.50 4.34
C ARG A 33 2.41 -11.49 3.27
N GLN A 34 1.75 -10.34 3.28
CA GLN A 34 1.96 -9.28 2.30
C GLN A 34 2.36 -7.98 2.99
N TRP A 35 3.18 -7.20 2.31
CA TRP A 35 3.75 -5.98 2.84
C TRP A 35 2.91 -4.76 2.50
N ILE A 36 2.65 -3.94 3.52
CA ILE A 36 2.11 -2.59 3.35
C ILE A 36 3.02 -1.56 3.99
N SER A 37 2.97 -0.33 3.49
CA SER A 37 3.48 0.84 4.20
C SER A 37 2.44 1.95 4.25
N ILE A 38 2.40 2.67 5.36
CA ILE A 38 1.43 3.72 5.65
C ILE A 38 2.20 4.98 5.98
N TYR A 39 1.93 6.06 5.27
CA TYR A 39 2.57 7.35 5.51
C TYR A 39 1.58 8.51 5.32
N GLY A 40 1.47 9.36 6.33
CA GLY A 40 0.62 10.54 6.30
C GLY A 40 1.12 11.62 7.25
N GLY A 41 0.93 12.88 6.90
CA GLY A 41 1.26 14.02 7.73
C GLY A 41 0.29 14.21 8.90
N ASP A 42 -0.93 13.74 8.73
CA ASP A 42 -1.98 13.73 9.75
C ASP A 42 -2.75 12.40 9.62
N ILE A 43 -2.94 11.69 10.73
CA ILE A 43 -3.67 10.41 10.75
C ILE A 43 -5.17 10.60 10.45
N ASP A 44 -5.69 11.80 10.65
CA ASP A 44 -7.09 12.13 10.37
C ASP A 44 -7.37 12.41 8.88
N ASN A 45 -6.33 12.57 8.07
CA ASN A 45 -6.47 12.72 6.63
C ASN A 45 -7.24 11.54 5.98
N PRO A 46 -7.95 11.77 4.86
CA PRO A 46 -8.52 10.69 4.06
C PRO A 46 -7.43 9.69 3.63
N VAL A 47 -7.80 8.43 3.55
CA VAL A 47 -6.87 7.35 3.19
C VAL A 47 -6.83 7.19 1.67
N LEU A 48 -5.63 7.09 1.11
CA LEU A 48 -5.38 6.78 -0.29
C LEU A 48 -4.66 5.43 -0.41
N LEU A 49 -5.33 4.42 -0.92
CA LEU A 49 -4.71 3.14 -1.26
C LEU A 49 -4.13 3.18 -2.67
N TYR A 50 -2.81 3.09 -2.78
CA TYR A 50 -2.11 3.05 -4.06
C TYR A 50 -1.92 1.61 -4.54
N LEU A 51 -2.44 1.33 -5.72
CA LEU A 51 -2.36 0.03 -6.39
C LEU A 51 -1.37 0.09 -7.57
N HIS A 52 -0.21 -0.53 -7.39
CA HIS A 52 0.83 -0.53 -8.42
C HIS A 52 0.49 -1.41 -9.63
N GLY A 53 1.24 -1.23 -10.70
CA GLY A 53 1.08 -1.94 -11.96
C GLY A 53 1.82 -3.28 -12.04
N GLY A 54 1.95 -3.77 -13.21
CA GLY A 54 2.60 -5.04 -13.56
C GLY A 54 1.65 -5.99 -14.26
N PRO A 55 1.12 -7.06 -13.62
CA PRO A 55 1.19 -7.40 -12.18
C PRO A 55 2.62 -7.64 -11.68
N GLY A 56 2.84 -7.38 -10.38
CA GLY A 56 4.10 -7.69 -9.73
C GLY A 56 5.23 -6.63 -9.86
N SER A 57 4.94 -5.41 -10.32
CA SER A 57 5.90 -4.29 -10.35
C SER A 57 5.80 -3.46 -9.08
N SER A 58 6.28 -4.02 -7.96
CA SER A 58 6.29 -3.32 -6.66
C SER A 58 6.99 -1.95 -6.75
N THR A 59 6.40 -0.96 -6.10
CA THR A 59 6.93 0.41 -6.02
C THR A 59 7.51 0.75 -4.66
N SER A 60 7.48 -0.16 -3.70
CA SER A 60 7.88 0.08 -2.30
C SER A 60 9.30 0.67 -2.12
N HIS A 61 10.17 0.49 -3.10
CA HIS A 61 11.51 1.10 -3.13
C HIS A 61 11.51 2.58 -3.57
N LEU A 62 10.42 3.06 -4.18
CA LEU A 62 10.24 4.42 -4.69
C LEU A 62 9.07 5.16 -4.02
N ASP A 63 8.27 4.49 -3.19
CA ASP A 63 7.05 5.04 -2.61
C ASP A 63 7.27 6.39 -1.91
N TYR A 64 8.40 6.53 -1.22
CA TYR A 64 8.73 7.77 -0.52
C TYR A 64 8.79 9.02 -1.44
N VAL A 65 9.05 8.82 -2.75
CA VAL A 65 9.07 9.93 -3.73
C VAL A 65 7.66 10.41 -4.04
N ILE A 66 6.71 9.49 -4.06
CA ILE A 66 5.30 9.73 -4.37
C ILE A 66 4.55 10.17 -3.12
N THR A 67 4.62 9.35 -2.07
CA THR A 67 3.80 9.49 -0.87
C THR A 67 4.06 10.79 -0.12
N ARG A 68 5.31 11.23 -0.02
CA ARG A 68 5.65 12.45 0.71
C ARG A 68 5.05 13.73 0.15
N LYS A 69 4.81 13.78 -1.15
CA LYS A 69 4.21 14.96 -1.80
C LYS A 69 2.70 15.09 -1.53
N TRP A 70 2.07 13.99 -1.17
CA TRP A 70 0.62 13.93 -0.93
C TRP A 70 0.28 13.75 0.54
N ALA A 71 1.29 13.56 1.38
CA ALA A 71 1.10 13.29 2.81
C ALA A 71 0.45 14.43 3.60
N ASP A 72 0.46 15.65 3.05
CA ASP A 72 -0.23 16.80 3.66
C ASP A 72 -1.76 16.72 3.49
N VAL A 73 -2.24 15.91 2.52
CA VAL A 73 -3.68 15.82 2.17
C VAL A 73 -4.23 14.41 2.25
N TYR A 74 -3.38 13.39 2.29
CA TYR A 74 -3.77 11.99 2.39
C TYR A 74 -2.89 11.22 3.38
N THR A 75 -3.46 10.24 4.05
CA THR A 75 -2.72 9.12 4.61
C THR A 75 -2.62 8.04 3.54
N ILE A 76 -1.40 7.83 3.01
CA ILE A 76 -1.18 6.99 1.83
C ILE A 76 -0.75 5.60 2.27
N VAL A 77 -1.45 4.60 1.75
CA VAL A 77 -1.12 3.19 1.90
C VAL A 77 -0.58 2.67 0.58
N THR A 78 0.63 2.12 0.61
CA THR A 78 1.19 1.37 -0.51
C THR A 78 1.25 -0.11 -0.14
N TRP A 79 1.01 -0.96 -1.11
CA TRP A 79 0.93 -2.39 -0.96
C TRP A 79 1.78 -3.10 -2.00
N ASP A 80 2.72 -3.93 -1.56
CA ASP A 80 3.38 -4.87 -2.45
C ASP A 80 2.46 -6.07 -2.65
N GLN A 81 1.92 -6.21 -3.85
CA GLN A 81 1.01 -7.30 -4.21
C GLN A 81 1.64 -8.66 -3.96
N ARG A 82 0.80 -9.69 -3.87
CA ARG A 82 1.22 -11.09 -3.75
C ARG A 82 2.41 -11.40 -4.67
N ASN A 83 3.39 -12.08 -4.11
CA ASN A 83 4.58 -12.60 -4.78
C ASN A 83 5.44 -11.55 -5.51
N CYS A 84 5.42 -10.29 -5.06
CA CYS A 84 6.32 -9.26 -5.56
C CYS A 84 6.92 -8.41 -4.43
N GLY A 85 7.99 -7.69 -4.73
CA GLY A 85 8.65 -6.81 -3.78
C GLY A 85 8.97 -7.48 -2.46
N LYS A 86 8.53 -6.90 -1.36
CA LYS A 86 8.69 -7.46 -0.02
C LYS A 86 7.67 -8.56 0.30
N SER A 87 6.60 -8.67 -0.47
CA SER A 87 5.62 -9.76 -0.37
C SER A 87 6.04 -11.02 -1.12
N TYR A 88 7.25 -11.04 -1.70
CA TYR A 88 7.76 -12.21 -2.41
C TYR A 88 7.97 -13.38 -1.45
N SER A 89 7.46 -14.56 -1.85
CA SER A 89 7.71 -15.85 -1.17
C SER A 89 7.94 -16.95 -2.20
N LYS A 90 8.96 -17.78 -1.96
CA LYS A 90 9.27 -18.93 -2.83
C LYS A 90 8.15 -19.95 -2.88
N GLU A 91 7.42 -20.10 -1.79
CA GLU A 91 6.28 -21.00 -1.66
C GLU A 91 5.10 -20.60 -2.57
N GLN A 92 5.10 -19.37 -3.04
CA GLN A 92 4.07 -18.82 -3.93
C GLN A 92 4.47 -18.79 -5.42
N ASN A 93 5.66 -19.29 -5.79
CA ASN A 93 6.14 -19.21 -7.17
C ASN A 93 5.25 -19.93 -8.19
N ASP A 94 4.59 -21.00 -7.77
CA ASP A 94 3.71 -21.79 -8.64
C ASP A 94 2.26 -21.27 -8.65
N VAL A 95 1.96 -20.23 -7.89
CA VAL A 95 0.63 -19.62 -7.86
C VAL A 95 0.42 -18.74 -9.09
N VAL A 96 -0.58 -19.07 -9.88
CA VAL A 96 -0.96 -18.25 -11.03
C VAL A 96 -1.69 -17.00 -10.54
N LEU A 97 -1.12 -15.84 -10.81
CA LEU A 97 -1.74 -14.57 -10.47
C LEU A 97 -2.90 -14.28 -11.41
N THR A 98 -4.11 -14.54 -10.96
CA THR A 98 -5.34 -14.19 -11.66
C THR A 98 -5.88 -12.84 -11.19
N LYS A 99 -6.76 -12.24 -11.99
CA LYS A 99 -7.48 -11.03 -11.59
C LYS A 99 -8.29 -11.26 -10.32
N ASP A 100 -9.01 -12.37 -10.24
CA ASP A 100 -9.88 -12.68 -9.10
C ASP A 100 -9.08 -12.91 -7.81
N LEU A 101 -7.91 -13.54 -7.91
CA LEU A 101 -7.00 -13.69 -6.78
C LEU A 101 -6.54 -12.31 -6.25
N LEU A 102 -6.15 -11.40 -7.15
CA LEU A 102 -5.73 -10.06 -6.77
C LEU A 102 -6.90 -9.20 -6.25
N LEU A 103 -8.13 -9.41 -6.74
CA LEU A 103 -9.33 -8.77 -6.20
C LEU A 103 -9.60 -9.22 -4.76
N THR A 104 -9.49 -10.51 -4.49
CA THR A 104 -9.62 -11.05 -3.13
C THR A 104 -8.54 -10.45 -2.21
N ASP A 105 -7.29 -10.43 -2.66
CA ASP A 105 -6.18 -9.88 -1.87
C ASP A 105 -6.39 -8.41 -1.55
N VAL A 106 -6.71 -7.57 -2.55
CA VAL A 106 -6.88 -6.12 -2.33
C VAL A 106 -8.12 -5.80 -1.50
N LYS A 107 -9.18 -6.63 -1.57
CA LYS A 107 -10.33 -6.51 -0.68
C LYS A 107 -9.90 -6.68 0.78
N GLU A 108 -9.18 -7.75 1.10
CA GLU A 108 -8.70 -8.00 2.46
C GLU A 108 -7.71 -6.91 2.94
N VAL A 109 -6.84 -6.41 2.05
CA VAL A 109 -5.97 -5.25 2.33
C VAL A 109 -6.81 -4.02 2.65
N THR A 110 -7.88 -3.75 1.88
CA THR A 110 -8.79 -2.63 2.11
C THR A 110 -9.45 -2.73 3.48
N GLU A 111 -10.02 -3.88 3.80
CA GLU A 111 -10.67 -4.14 5.10
C GLU A 111 -9.70 -3.97 6.27
N TYR A 112 -8.48 -4.52 6.14
CA TYR A 112 -7.44 -4.35 7.14
C TYR A 112 -7.08 -2.87 7.35
N VAL A 113 -6.88 -2.12 6.27
CA VAL A 113 -6.49 -0.70 6.34
C VAL A 113 -7.59 0.15 6.97
N LEU A 114 -8.85 -0.08 6.61
CA LEU A 114 -10.00 0.62 7.18
C LEU A 114 -10.11 0.38 8.69
N ASP A 115 -10.00 -0.88 9.12
CA ASP A 115 -10.02 -1.25 10.54
C ASP A 115 -8.83 -0.64 11.29
N TYR A 116 -7.61 -0.81 10.76
CA TYR A 116 -6.37 -0.34 11.38
C TYR A 116 -6.35 1.18 11.59
N LEU A 117 -6.83 1.94 10.61
CA LEU A 117 -6.87 3.41 10.65
C LEU A 117 -8.19 3.95 11.21
N SER A 118 -9.13 3.09 11.59
CA SER A 118 -10.47 3.47 12.08
C SER A 118 -11.20 4.41 11.11
N LYS A 119 -11.22 4.03 9.83
CA LYS A 119 -11.89 4.76 8.73
C LYS A 119 -13.01 3.92 8.14
N ASP A 120 -14.07 4.59 7.68
CA ASP A 120 -15.20 3.93 7.04
C ASP A 120 -14.98 3.69 5.54
N LYS A 121 -14.22 4.59 4.91
CA LYS A 121 -13.95 4.57 3.45
C LYS A 121 -12.53 5.01 3.12
N LEU A 122 -12.09 4.65 1.93
CA LEU A 122 -10.82 5.12 1.37
C LEU A 122 -10.95 5.43 -0.13
N THR A 123 -10.00 6.21 -0.63
CA THR A 123 -9.83 6.49 -2.06
C THR A 123 -8.85 5.48 -2.66
N VAL A 124 -9.09 5.03 -3.89
CA VAL A 124 -8.16 4.14 -4.63
C VAL A 124 -7.48 4.91 -5.75
N LEU A 125 -6.17 4.79 -5.81
CA LEU A 125 -5.37 5.24 -6.96
C LEU A 125 -4.70 4.04 -7.63
N GLY A 126 -5.17 3.65 -8.80
CA GLY A 126 -4.59 2.57 -9.59
C GLY A 126 -3.64 3.09 -10.67
N HIS A 127 -2.46 2.47 -10.80
CA HIS A 127 -1.52 2.71 -11.88
C HIS A 127 -1.43 1.48 -12.80
N SER A 128 -1.58 1.67 -14.12
CA SER A 128 -1.46 0.60 -15.12
C SER A 128 -2.38 -0.60 -14.79
N TRP A 129 -1.84 -1.80 -14.59
CA TRP A 129 -2.60 -2.99 -14.15
C TRP A 129 -3.42 -2.72 -12.87
N GLY A 130 -2.89 -1.89 -11.95
CA GLY A 130 -3.60 -1.45 -10.75
C GLY A 130 -4.91 -0.74 -11.04
N SER A 131 -5.02 -0.01 -12.16
CA SER A 131 -6.29 0.61 -12.55
C SER A 131 -7.35 -0.40 -13.01
N ILE A 132 -6.92 -1.51 -13.62
CA ILE A 132 -7.85 -2.54 -14.10
C ILE A 132 -8.54 -3.23 -12.93
N TYR A 133 -7.78 -3.82 -12.01
CA TYR A 133 -8.41 -4.50 -10.87
C TYR A 133 -8.96 -3.52 -9.83
N GLY A 134 -8.38 -2.33 -9.68
CA GLY A 134 -8.92 -1.27 -8.84
C GLY A 134 -10.30 -0.79 -9.28
N SER A 135 -10.54 -0.64 -10.60
CA SER A 135 -11.87 -0.32 -11.12
C SER A 135 -12.89 -1.44 -10.82
N ASN A 136 -12.49 -2.70 -10.97
CA ASN A 136 -13.36 -3.84 -10.62
C ASN A 136 -13.65 -3.87 -9.11
N LEU A 137 -12.65 -3.58 -8.28
CA LEU A 137 -12.79 -3.53 -6.83
C LEU A 137 -13.84 -2.50 -6.39
N VAL A 138 -13.76 -1.27 -6.92
CA VAL A 138 -14.73 -0.20 -6.62
C VAL A 138 -16.14 -0.53 -7.10
N LEU A 139 -16.27 -1.22 -8.23
CA LEU A 139 -17.58 -1.66 -8.75
C LEU A 139 -18.18 -2.81 -7.92
N GLU A 140 -17.36 -3.70 -7.41
CA GLU A 140 -17.81 -4.90 -6.68
C GLU A 140 -18.08 -4.60 -5.20
N TYR A 141 -17.33 -3.66 -4.60
CA TYR A 141 -17.40 -3.29 -3.18
C TYR A 141 -17.50 -1.76 -2.99
N PRO A 142 -18.51 -1.09 -3.56
CA PRO A 142 -18.61 0.38 -3.54
C PRO A 142 -18.73 0.97 -2.13
N GLU A 143 -19.11 0.17 -1.14
CA GLU A 143 -19.26 0.59 0.26
C GLU A 143 -17.93 1.02 0.90
N TYR A 144 -16.79 0.52 0.43
CA TYR A 144 -15.46 0.84 0.97
C TYR A 144 -14.83 2.10 0.39
N TYR A 145 -15.43 2.69 -0.68
CA TYR A 145 -14.77 3.73 -1.46
C TYR A 145 -15.58 5.03 -1.52
N GLU A 146 -14.82 6.15 -1.68
CA GLU A 146 -15.37 7.49 -1.89
C GLU A 146 -15.33 7.85 -3.40
#